data_345036753e6d355f0aa23ea45f7a37e3
#
_entry.id   345036753e6d355f0aa23ea45f7a37e3
#
_cell.length_a   1.000
_cell.length_b   1.000
_cell.length_c   1.000
_cell.angle_alpha   90.00
_cell.angle_beta   90.00
_cell.angle_gamma   90.00
#
_symmetry.space_group_name_H-M   'P 1'
#
loop_
_entity.id
_entity.type
_entity.pdbx_description
1 polymer ?
#
loop_
_entity_poly.entity_id
_entity_poly.type
_entity_poly.pdbx_seq_one_letter_code
_entity_poly.pdbx_strand_id
1 'polypeptide(L)'
;GEKPRMLAQMRKNFEFFGSPVGLMFTIDRRLAQGSWLDYGMFMQNVMLAATARGLATCAQAAWIDYHRIITELLHLPDNEQVVAGIALGYADPAAPENALLTGRVPVSEFVSFHP
;
A
#
# COMPACT_ATOMS: atom_id res chain seq x y z
N GLY A 1 -19.21 -22.13 2.13
CA GLY A 1 -19.55 -20.87 2.56
C GLY A 1 -18.54 -19.74 2.53
N GLU A 2 -17.40 -19.82 3.19
CA GLU A 2 -16.53 -18.63 3.38
C GLU A 2 -15.59 -18.34 2.20
N LYS A 3 -15.10 -19.37 1.50
CA LYS A 3 -14.16 -19.20 0.38
C LYS A 3 -14.61 -18.21 -0.71
N PRO A 4 -15.84 -18.24 -1.22
CA PRO A 4 -16.29 -17.29 -2.24
C PRO A 4 -16.31 -15.85 -1.75
N ARG A 5 -16.67 -15.63 -0.47
CA ARG A 5 -16.67 -14.30 0.14
C ARG A 5 -15.24 -13.76 0.29
N MET A 6 -14.31 -14.61 0.72
CA MET A 6 -12.88 -14.26 0.82
C MET A 6 -12.31 -13.86 -0.55
N LEU A 7 -12.58 -14.65 -1.60
CA LEU A 7 -12.12 -14.33 -2.95
C LEU A 7 -12.74 -13.04 -3.48
N ALA A 8 -14.01 -12.78 -3.21
CA ALA A 8 -14.67 -11.53 -3.58
C ALA A 8 -14.03 -10.33 -2.87
N GLN A 9 -13.69 -10.48 -1.58
CA GLN A 9 -13.00 -9.43 -0.83
C GLN A 9 -11.58 -9.20 -1.33
N MET A 10 -10.83 -10.27 -1.64
CA MET A 10 -9.48 -10.17 -2.20
C MET A 10 -9.46 -9.47 -3.57
N ARG A 11 -10.48 -9.67 -4.41
CA ARG A 11 -10.59 -8.99 -5.72
C ARG A 11 -10.67 -7.49 -5.60
N LYS A 12 -11.26 -6.95 -4.54
CA LYS A 12 -11.35 -5.50 -4.29
C LYS A 12 -9.97 -4.81 -4.24
N ASN A 13 -8.90 -5.56 -3.90
CA ASN A 13 -7.53 -5.03 -4.00
C ASN A 13 -7.22 -4.53 -5.41
N PHE A 14 -7.63 -5.28 -6.44
CA PHE A 14 -7.35 -4.98 -7.85
C PHE A 14 -8.33 -4.00 -8.48
N GLU A 15 -9.25 -3.49 -7.68
CA GLU A 15 -10.18 -2.41 -8.01
C GLU A 15 -9.88 -1.18 -7.14
N PHE A 16 -8.72 -1.13 -6.48
CA PHE A 16 -8.34 -0.10 -5.51
C PHE A 16 -9.44 0.15 -4.45
N PHE A 17 -10.16 -0.90 -4.06
CA PHE A 17 -11.32 -0.82 -3.14
C PHE A 17 -12.41 0.17 -3.58
N GLY A 18 -12.56 0.40 -4.88
CA GLY A 18 -13.50 1.36 -5.43
C GLY A 18 -13.09 2.83 -5.26
N SER A 19 -11.84 3.10 -4.88
CA SER A 19 -11.33 4.48 -4.76
C SER A 19 -11.21 5.14 -6.14
N PRO A 20 -11.40 6.46 -6.23
CA PRO A 20 -11.34 7.19 -7.50
C PRO A 20 -9.93 7.29 -8.08
N VAL A 21 -8.90 7.09 -7.27
CA VAL A 21 -7.50 7.19 -7.68
C VAL A 21 -6.72 5.97 -7.20
N GLY A 22 -6.00 5.35 -8.11
CA GLY A 22 -4.98 4.35 -7.84
C GLY A 22 -3.60 4.92 -8.18
N LEU A 23 -2.69 4.90 -7.22
CA LEU A 23 -1.29 5.27 -7.42
C LEU A 23 -0.48 3.98 -7.56
N MET A 24 0.34 3.89 -8.61
CA MET A 24 1.26 2.78 -8.78
C MET A 24 2.68 3.26 -8.48
N PHE A 25 3.36 2.55 -7.61
CA PHE A 25 4.70 2.88 -7.13
C PHE A 25 5.72 1.94 -7.75
N THR A 26 6.76 2.52 -8.35
CA THR A 26 7.85 1.79 -9.00
C THR A 26 9.20 2.26 -8.49
N ILE A 27 10.22 1.42 -8.59
CA ILE A 27 11.60 1.74 -8.21
C ILE A 27 12.57 1.16 -9.25
N ASP A 28 13.69 1.82 -9.47
CA ASP A 28 14.76 1.31 -10.32
C ASP A 28 15.35 0.02 -9.72
N ARG A 29 15.41 -1.04 -10.52
CA ARG A 29 15.90 -2.39 -10.13
C ARG A 29 17.34 -2.40 -9.63
N ARG A 30 18.14 -1.39 -10.00
CA ARG A 30 19.55 -1.27 -9.58
C ARG A 30 19.70 -0.75 -8.17
N LEU A 31 18.63 -0.18 -7.60
CA LEU A 31 18.67 0.39 -6.26
C LEU A 31 18.62 -0.72 -5.20
N ALA A 32 19.49 -0.58 -4.21
CA ALA A 32 19.70 -1.56 -3.15
C ALA A 32 18.92 -1.18 -1.86
N GLN A 33 19.17 -1.92 -0.83
CA GLN A 33 18.44 -1.93 0.45
C GLN A 33 18.22 -0.54 1.07
N GLY A 34 19.23 0.35 1.05
CA GLY A 34 19.09 1.70 1.59
C GLY A 34 18.00 2.51 0.87
N SER A 35 17.99 2.46 -0.46
CA SER A 35 16.97 3.15 -1.27
C SER A 35 15.55 2.59 -1.04
N TRP A 36 15.42 1.30 -0.70
CA TRP A 36 14.14 0.72 -0.33
C TRP A 36 13.61 1.26 1.00
N LEU A 37 14.49 1.53 1.97
CA LEU A 37 14.12 2.19 3.21
C LEU A 37 13.63 3.61 2.97
N ASP A 38 14.37 4.40 2.17
CA ASP A 38 13.98 5.75 1.77
C ASP A 38 12.64 5.75 1.03
N TYR A 39 12.44 4.76 0.17
CA TYR A 39 11.21 4.61 -0.59
C TYR A 39 10.00 4.33 0.30
N GLY A 40 10.15 3.50 1.32
CA GLY A 40 9.10 3.26 2.32
C GLY A 40 8.73 4.53 3.08
N MET A 41 9.73 5.36 3.45
CA MET A 41 9.50 6.67 4.08
C MET A 41 8.80 7.64 3.13
N PHE A 42 9.16 7.63 1.84
CA PHE A 42 8.47 8.42 0.82
C PHE A 42 6.99 8.02 0.71
N MET A 43 6.69 6.72 0.60
CA MET A 43 5.31 6.23 0.56
C MET A 43 4.52 6.64 1.81
N GLN A 44 5.13 6.54 2.99
CA GLN A 44 4.51 6.99 4.24
C GLN A 44 4.21 8.49 4.21
N ASN A 45 5.10 9.32 3.67
CA ASN A 45 4.88 10.75 3.53
C ASN A 45 3.73 11.07 2.58
N VAL A 46 3.56 10.32 1.50
CA VAL A 46 2.39 10.44 0.60
C VAL A 46 1.09 10.16 1.37
N MET A 47 1.06 9.10 2.18
CA MET A 47 -0.11 8.74 2.98
C MET A 47 -0.42 9.80 4.05
N LEU A 48 0.60 10.34 4.74
CA LEU A 48 0.45 11.41 5.71
C LEU A 48 -0.06 12.71 5.05
N ALA A 49 0.48 13.06 3.89
CA ALA A 49 0.04 14.23 3.15
C ALA A 49 -1.41 14.11 2.67
N ALA A 50 -1.87 12.91 2.31
CA ALA A 50 -3.26 12.63 1.98
C ALA A 50 -4.15 12.81 3.23
N THR A 51 -3.77 12.23 4.37
CA THR A 51 -4.50 12.36 5.63
C THR A 51 -4.63 13.83 6.06
N ALA A 52 -3.57 14.62 5.93
CA ALA A 52 -3.61 16.06 6.23
C ALA A 52 -4.59 16.85 5.35
N ARG A 53 -5.04 16.27 4.24
CA ARG A 53 -6.04 16.84 3.32
C ARG A 53 -7.43 16.21 3.47
N GLY A 54 -7.66 15.41 4.51
CA GLY A 54 -8.92 14.72 4.74
C GLY A 54 -9.16 13.53 3.80
N LEU A 55 -8.11 13.05 3.13
CA LEU A 55 -8.17 11.86 2.28
C LEU A 55 -7.71 10.61 3.06
N ALA A 56 -8.21 9.47 2.62
CA ALA A 56 -7.79 8.16 3.10
C ALA A 56 -6.93 7.44 2.05
N THR A 57 -6.06 6.57 2.51
CA THR A 57 -5.20 5.75 1.65
C THR A 57 -5.16 4.31 2.14
N CYS A 58 -4.94 3.38 1.20
CA CYS A 58 -4.68 1.99 1.51
C CYS A 58 -3.51 1.49 0.65
N ALA A 59 -2.38 1.20 1.29
CA ALA A 59 -1.23 0.62 0.61
C ALA A 59 -1.46 -0.88 0.33
N GLN A 60 -1.08 -1.32 -0.88
CA GLN A 60 -1.42 -2.63 -1.42
C GLN A 60 -0.20 -3.29 -2.07
N ALA A 61 0.41 -4.25 -1.36
CA ALA A 61 1.50 -5.06 -1.89
C ALA A 61 1.02 -6.12 -2.91
N ALA A 62 -0.28 -6.43 -2.94
CA ALA A 62 -0.85 -7.44 -3.83
C ALA A 62 -0.58 -7.19 -5.33
N TRP A 63 -0.30 -5.95 -5.72
CA TRP A 63 0.03 -5.59 -7.08
C TRP A 63 1.37 -6.16 -7.57
N ILE A 64 2.28 -6.51 -6.67
CA ILE A 64 3.60 -7.08 -7.01
C ILE A 64 3.45 -8.40 -7.77
N ASP A 65 2.46 -9.20 -7.43
CA ASP A 65 2.20 -10.49 -8.09
C ASP A 65 1.81 -10.33 -9.57
N TYR A 66 1.35 -9.14 -9.95
CA TYR A 66 0.91 -8.80 -11.31
C TYR A 66 1.88 -7.84 -12.03
N HIS A 67 3.11 -7.72 -11.55
CA HIS A 67 4.11 -6.77 -12.05
C HIS A 67 4.28 -6.82 -13.58
N ARG A 68 4.23 -8.01 -14.21
CA ARG A 68 4.36 -8.16 -15.67
C ARG A 68 3.25 -7.45 -16.43
N ILE A 69 2.00 -7.68 -16.01
CA ILE A 69 0.82 -7.06 -16.62
C ILE A 69 0.88 -5.54 -16.43
N ILE A 70 1.26 -5.09 -15.25
CA ILE A 70 1.37 -3.65 -14.92
C ILE A 70 2.47 -3.01 -15.76
N THR A 71 3.63 -3.66 -15.89
CA THR A 71 4.75 -3.17 -16.70
C THR A 71 4.33 -2.95 -18.16
N GLU A 72 3.63 -3.91 -18.74
CA GLU A 72 3.11 -3.79 -20.11
C GLU A 72 2.05 -2.69 -20.23
N LEU A 73 1.07 -2.68 -19.33
CA LEU A 73 -0.07 -1.76 -19.38
C LEU A 73 0.35 -0.29 -19.19
N LEU A 74 1.29 -0.04 -18.29
CA LEU A 74 1.79 1.30 -17.98
C LEU A 74 3.03 1.70 -18.78
N HIS A 75 3.51 0.83 -19.67
CA HIS A 75 4.73 1.04 -20.46
C HIS A 75 5.94 1.42 -19.60
N LEU A 76 6.11 0.70 -18.48
CA LEU A 76 7.23 0.97 -17.58
C LEU A 76 8.56 0.63 -18.25
N PRO A 77 9.62 1.43 -18.01
CA PRO A 77 10.96 1.12 -18.47
C PRO A 77 11.47 -0.22 -17.91
N ASP A 78 12.34 -0.90 -18.65
CA ASP A 78 12.89 -2.21 -18.25
C ASP A 78 13.67 -2.19 -16.93
N ASN A 79 14.21 -1.03 -16.56
CA ASN A 79 14.94 -0.84 -15.32
C ASN A 79 13.99 -0.59 -14.11
N GLU A 80 12.69 -0.45 -14.31
CA GLU A 80 11.75 -0.26 -13.21
C GLU A 80 11.06 -1.55 -12.78
N GLN A 81 10.68 -1.60 -11.53
CA GLN A 81 9.86 -2.68 -10.96
C GLN A 81 8.77 -2.12 -10.07
N VAL A 82 7.62 -2.78 -10.08
CA VAL A 82 6.47 -2.44 -9.22
C VAL A 82 6.80 -2.73 -7.76
N VAL A 83 6.54 -1.77 -6.89
CA VAL A 83 6.72 -1.86 -5.43
C VAL A 83 5.39 -2.09 -4.74
N ALA A 84 4.39 -1.28 -5.04
CA ALA A 84 3.08 -1.33 -4.42
C ALA A 84 2.07 -0.49 -5.21
N GLY A 85 0.79 -0.67 -4.92
CA GLY A 85 -0.25 0.29 -5.22
C GLY A 85 -0.68 1.04 -3.97
N ILE A 86 -1.27 2.22 -4.12
CA ILE A 86 -1.99 2.91 -3.06
C ILE A 86 -3.35 3.35 -3.61
N ALA A 87 -4.42 2.84 -2.99
CA ALA A 87 -5.76 3.37 -3.17
C ALA A 87 -5.87 4.74 -2.49
N LEU A 88 -6.42 5.74 -3.15
CA LEU A 88 -6.55 7.10 -2.63
C LEU A 88 -7.97 7.62 -2.87
N GLY A 89 -8.64 8.06 -1.82
CA GLY A 89 -10.01 8.58 -1.89
C GLY A 89 -10.50 9.04 -0.52
N TYR A 90 -11.81 9.04 -0.35
CA TYR A 90 -12.45 9.28 0.95
C TYR A 90 -12.79 7.95 1.62
N ALA A 91 -12.57 7.86 2.94
CA ALA A 91 -12.95 6.66 3.69
C ALA A 91 -14.48 6.48 3.67
N ASP A 92 -14.94 5.26 3.42
CA ASP A 92 -16.33 4.89 3.63
C ASP A 92 -16.56 4.62 5.14
N PRO A 93 -17.32 5.48 5.86
CA PRO A 93 -17.55 5.29 7.28
C PRO A 93 -18.42 4.08 7.60
N ALA A 94 -19.14 3.54 6.61
CA ALA A 94 -19.98 2.35 6.77
C ALA A 94 -19.20 1.03 6.55
N ALA A 95 -17.99 1.10 6.01
CA ALA A 95 -17.18 -0.10 5.79
C ALA A 95 -16.63 -0.64 7.12
N PRO A 96 -16.94 -1.90 7.49
CA PRO A 96 -16.54 -2.46 8.77
C PRO A 96 -15.01 -2.53 8.94
N GLU A 97 -14.27 -2.60 7.86
CA GLU A 97 -12.80 -2.60 7.85
C GLU A 97 -12.23 -1.29 8.41
N ASN A 98 -12.92 -0.17 8.22
CA ASN A 98 -12.49 1.14 8.71
C ASN A 98 -12.78 1.36 10.21
N ALA A 99 -13.60 0.51 10.83
CA ALA A 99 -13.84 0.51 12.27
C ALA A 99 -12.81 -0.32 13.05
N LEU A 100 -11.94 -1.06 12.37
CA LEU A 100 -10.94 -1.90 13.03
C LEU A 100 -9.81 -1.07 13.63
N LEU A 101 -9.75 -1.07 14.96
CA LEU A 101 -8.65 -0.46 15.72
C LEU A 101 -7.60 -1.53 16.04
N THR A 102 -6.42 -1.39 15.44
CA THR A 102 -5.29 -2.29 15.71
C THR A 102 -4.47 -1.79 16.90
N GLY A 103 -4.20 -2.68 17.87
CA GLY A 103 -3.29 -2.39 18.99
C GLY A 103 -1.86 -2.14 18.53
N ARG A 104 -1.08 -1.50 19.39
CA ARG A 104 0.38 -1.35 19.21
C ARG A 104 1.07 -1.90 20.44
N VAL A 105 2.16 -2.61 20.22
CA VAL A 105 3.00 -3.11 21.31
C VAL A 105 3.67 -1.94 22.04
N PRO A 106 3.83 -2.01 23.37
CA PRO A 106 4.59 -1.01 24.13
C PRO A 106 6.04 -0.91 23.66
N VAL A 107 6.62 0.28 23.75
CA VAL A 107 8.02 0.53 23.33
C VAL A 107 8.99 -0.43 24.04
N SER A 108 8.76 -0.74 25.29
CA SER A 108 9.56 -1.67 26.10
C SER A 108 9.64 -3.10 25.57
N GLU A 109 8.74 -3.50 24.67
CA GLU A 109 8.75 -4.85 24.09
C GLU A 109 9.64 -4.96 22.85
N PHE A 110 10.00 -3.87 22.21
CA PHE A 110 10.80 -3.91 20.98
C PHE A 110 12.00 -2.97 20.96
N VAL A 111 12.21 -2.17 22.02
CA VAL A 111 13.37 -1.28 22.15
C VAL A 111 14.19 -1.67 23.36
N SER A 112 15.51 -1.79 23.19
CA SER A 112 16.48 -1.91 24.26
C SER A 112 17.28 -0.60 24.39
N PHE A 113 17.33 -0.06 25.60
CA PHE A 113 18.16 1.11 25.91
C PHE A 113 19.48 0.63 26.51
N HIS A 114 20.57 1.06 25.91
CA HIS A 114 21.91 0.76 26.39
C HIS A 114 22.53 2.06 26.96
N PRO A 115 23.19 2.01 28.14
CA PRO A 115 23.88 3.16 28.73
C PRO A 115 25.06 3.62 27.90
#